data_fe509f811a762ca7bc4bdc5ecd3b934d
#
_entry.id   fe509f811a762ca7bc4bdc5ecd3b934d
#
_cell.length_a   1.000
_cell.length_b   1.000
_cell.length_c   1.000
_cell.angle_alpha   90.00
_cell.angle_beta   90.00
_cell.angle_gamma   90.00
#
_symmetry.space_group_name_H-M   'P 1'
#
loop_
_entity.id
_entity.type
_entity.pdbx_description
1 polymer ?
#
loop_
_entity_poly.entity_id
_entity_poly.type
_entity_poly.pdbx_seq_one_letter_code
_entity_poly.pdbx_strand_id
1 'polypeptide(L)'
;EMCIRDRHDLEILDAALSVRNQNCTAVAEIGLECAIPDLLTDELWQKQQHFLESQLYLAKKYNLSINLHSRKSHEQLFRFLKQANLTKCGVVHGFSGSYDQAKRFVDLGYKIGVGGTITYERANKTRQAIAKLPLEALVLETDTPDMPVFGFQGQPNRPERIVHTFDALCSLRSENAEVIKETAWQNSLTLFG
;
A
#
# COMPACT_ATOMS: atom_id res chain seq x y z
N GLU A 1 0.77 10.23 -5.61
CA GLU A 1 1.80 10.21 -6.61
C GLU A 1 2.78 11.30 -6.25
N MET A 2 4.06 11.10 -6.38
CA MET A 2 5.12 11.87 -5.72
C MET A 2 5.02 13.38 -5.93
N CYS A 3 4.19 14.05 -5.12
CA CYS A 3 4.08 15.50 -5.10
C CYS A 3 5.30 16.16 -4.44
N ILE A 4 6.02 15.42 -3.58
CA ILE A 4 7.23 15.91 -2.92
C ILE A 4 8.39 15.84 -3.91
N ARG A 5 8.92 17.01 -4.29
CA ARG A 5 9.92 17.15 -5.36
C ARG A 5 11.27 17.68 -4.88
N ASP A 6 11.32 18.35 -3.73
CA ASP A 6 12.55 18.92 -3.18
C ASP A 6 12.55 18.97 -1.64
N ARG A 7 13.65 19.47 -1.07
CA ARG A 7 13.80 19.57 0.40
C ARG A 7 12.74 20.48 1.03
N HIS A 8 12.32 21.51 0.34
CA HIS A 8 11.32 22.47 0.84
C HIS A 8 9.95 21.78 1.02
N ASP A 9 9.58 20.85 0.13
CA ASP A 9 8.34 20.07 0.27
C ASP A 9 8.35 19.21 1.53
N LEU A 10 9.52 18.66 1.95
CA LEU A 10 9.65 17.91 3.20
C LEU A 10 9.48 18.81 4.43
N GLU A 11 9.97 20.04 4.39
CA GLU A 11 9.77 21.04 5.45
C GLU A 11 8.28 21.43 5.57
N ILE A 12 7.61 21.62 4.45
CA ILE A 12 6.15 21.86 4.40
C ILE A 12 5.38 20.68 4.99
N LEU A 13 5.76 19.46 4.64
CA LEU A 13 5.13 18.25 5.18
C LEU A 13 5.35 18.17 6.71
N ASP A 14 6.56 18.40 7.20
CA ASP A 14 6.86 18.37 8.64
C ASP A 14 6.05 19.44 9.39
N ALA A 15 5.97 20.65 8.85
CA ALA A 15 5.17 21.73 9.43
C ALA A 15 3.68 21.37 9.46
N ALA A 16 3.12 20.84 8.37
CA ALA A 16 1.73 20.42 8.31
C ALA A 16 1.42 19.28 9.31
N LEU A 17 2.33 18.31 9.43
CA LEU A 17 2.18 17.21 10.38
C LEU A 17 2.28 17.68 11.84
N SER A 18 3.05 18.74 12.12
CA SER A 18 3.20 19.30 13.48
C SER A 18 1.91 19.92 14.03
N VAL A 19 1.08 20.45 13.15
CA VAL A 19 -0.21 21.11 13.50
C VAL A 19 -1.44 20.29 13.11
N ARG A 20 -1.24 19.02 12.72
CA ARG A 20 -2.33 18.14 12.27
C ARG A 20 -3.40 17.96 13.33
N ASN A 21 -4.62 17.77 12.90
CA ASN A 21 -5.72 17.35 13.77
C ASN A 21 -5.80 15.79 13.84
N GLN A 22 -6.70 15.30 14.68
CA GLN A 22 -6.92 13.87 14.90
C GLN A 22 -7.35 13.09 13.65
N ASN A 23 -7.87 13.76 12.62
CA ASN A 23 -8.29 13.12 11.37
C ASN A 23 -7.13 12.83 10.42
N CYS A 24 -5.93 13.34 10.70
CA CYS A 24 -4.73 13.00 9.96
C CYS A 24 -4.13 11.70 10.51
N THR A 25 -4.44 10.58 9.89
CA THR A 25 -4.16 9.23 10.41
C THR A 25 -2.94 8.57 9.76
N ALA A 26 -2.49 9.07 8.61
CA ALA A 26 -1.39 8.47 7.86
C ALA A 26 -0.55 9.50 7.09
N VAL A 27 0.69 9.11 6.77
CA VAL A 27 1.50 9.76 5.73
C VAL A 27 1.37 8.93 4.45
N ALA A 28 0.90 9.57 3.36
CA ALA A 28 0.56 8.89 2.11
C ALA A 28 0.72 9.85 0.90
N GLU A 29 1.02 9.38 -0.25
CA GLU A 29 1.53 8.07 -0.59
C GLU A 29 3.05 8.14 -0.66
N ILE A 30 3.77 7.18 -0.07
CA ILE A 30 5.23 7.15 -0.03
C ILE A 30 5.74 5.81 -0.58
N GLY A 31 6.92 5.77 -1.16
CA GLY A 31 7.42 4.48 -1.66
C GLY A 31 8.48 4.59 -2.74
N LEU A 32 8.57 3.52 -3.53
CA LEU A 32 9.57 3.37 -4.60
C LEU A 32 8.93 2.87 -5.90
N GLU A 33 9.27 3.54 -7.01
CA GLU A 33 8.86 3.19 -8.35
C GLU A 33 10.04 2.67 -9.17
N CYS A 34 10.05 1.38 -9.50
CA CYS A 34 11.08 0.75 -10.32
C CYS A 34 10.56 0.17 -11.64
N ALA A 35 9.33 0.47 -12.03
CA ALA A 35 8.79 0.03 -13.31
C ALA A 35 8.97 1.05 -14.44
N ILE A 36 9.31 2.29 -14.11
CA ILE A 36 9.50 3.39 -15.06
C ILE A 36 11.02 3.63 -15.24
N PRO A 37 11.61 3.24 -16.39
CA PRO A 37 13.07 3.33 -16.59
C PRO A 37 13.64 4.74 -16.42
N ASP A 38 12.91 5.76 -16.84
CA ASP A 38 13.35 7.17 -16.77
C ASP A 38 13.51 7.66 -15.33
N LEU A 39 12.90 6.97 -14.35
CA LEU A 39 13.03 7.28 -12.92
C LEU A 39 14.18 6.50 -12.24
N LEU A 40 14.95 5.70 -12.99
CA LEU A 40 16.00 4.85 -12.47
C LEU A 40 17.41 5.35 -12.80
N THR A 41 17.57 6.61 -13.23
CA THR A 41 18.91 7.23 -13.24
C THR A 41 19.47 7.29 -11.83
N ASP A 42 20.79 7.23 -11.66
CA ASP A 42 21.41 7.24 -10.33
C ASP A 42 20.94 8.39 -9.46
N GLU A 43 20.81 9.59 -10.05
CA GLU A 43 20.31 10.78 -9.34
C GLU A 43 18.87 10.62 -8.88
N LEU A 44 17.95 10.21 -9.76
CA LEU A 44 16.53 10.07 -9.44
C LEU A 44 16.28 8.89 -8.49
N TRP A 45 17.05 7.83 -8.63
CA TRP A 45 16.98 6.71 -7.70
C TRP A 45 17.43 7.09 -6.28
N GLN A 46 18.54 7.82 -6.14
CA GLN A 46 18.97 8.34 -4.85
C GLN A 46 17.95 9.32 -4.27
N LYS A 47 17.33 10.13 -5.12
CA LYS A 47 16.26 11.06 -4.72
C LYS A 47 15.03 10.32 -4.19
N GLN A 48 14.56 9.27 -4.87
CA GLN A 48 13.45 8.43 -4.38
C GLN A 48 13.76 7.85 -2.99
N GLN A 49 14.97 7.30 -2.80
CA GLN A 49 15.38 6.74 -1.51
C GLN A 49 15.42 7.79 -0.41
N HIS A 50 16.01 8.96 -0.69
CA HIS A 50 16.07 10.06 0.27
C HIS A 50 14.68 10.52 0.72
N PHE A 51 13.74 10.66 -0.21
CA PHE A 51 12.38 11.04 0.14
C PHE A 51 11.63 9.96 0.91
N LEU A 52 11.81 8.70 0.55
CA LEU A 52 11.24 7.60 1.31
C LEU A 52 11.76 7.60 2.76
N GLU A 53 13.07 7.69 2.96
CA GLU A 53 13.68 7.73 4.30
C GLU A 53 13.17 8.91 5.12
N SER A 54 13.11 10.09 4.52
CA SER A 54 12.64 11.30 5.18
C SER A 54 11.17 11.20 5.60
N GLN A 55 10.32 10.65 4.74
CA GLN A 55 8.90 10.48 5.02
C GLN A 55 8.65 9.36 6.05
N LEU A 56 9.44 8.28 6.03
CA LEU A 56 9.42 7.25 7.09
C LEU A 56 9.83 7.84 8.43
N TYR A 57 10.85 8.71 8.46
CA TYR A 57 11.24 9.42 9.67
C TYR A 57 10.10 10.30 10.19
N LEU A 58 9.42 11.06 9.33
CA LEU A 58 8.28 11.89 9.72
C LEU A 58 7.10 11.05 10.23
N ALA A 59 6.78 9.95 9.56
CA ALA A 59 5.74 9.02 10.04
C ALA A 59 6.06 8.49 11.44
N LYS A 60 7.33 8.13 11.70
CA LYS A 60 7.80 7.70 13.02
C LYS A 60 7.72 8.82 14.05
N LYS A 61 8.23 10.03 13.71
CA LYS A 61 8.21 11.22 14.57
C LYS A 61 6.80 11.55 15.05
N TYR A 62 5.82 11.43 14.18
CA TYR A 62 4.43 11.77 14.46
C TYR A 62 3.54 10.58 14.82
N ASN A 63 4.11 9.37 14.91
CA ASN A 63 3.39 8.12 15.19
C ASN A 63 2.16 7.92 14.29
N LEU A 64 2.37 8.05 12.97
CA LEU A 64 1.35 7.89 11.94
C LEU A 64 1.54 6.60 11.17
N SER A 65 0.44 6.02 10.70
CA SER A 65 0.48 4.94 9.72
C SER A 65 1.02 5.45 8.38
N ILE A 66 1.39 4.53 7.50
CA ILE A 66 1.87 4.87 6.15
C ILE A 66 1.11 4.08 5.08
N ASN A 67 0.89 4.72 3.93
CA ASN A 67 0.43 4.05 2.72
C ASN A 67 1.59 3.98 1.73
N LEU A 68 1.97 2.76 1.34
CA LEU A 68 3.22 2.46 0.66
C LEU A 68 3.01 2.06 -0.79
N HIS A 69 3.59 2.85 -1.69
CA HIS A 69 3.75 2.49 -3.09
C HIS A 69 4.94 1.53 -3.29
N SER A 70 4.72 0.46 -4.05
CA SER A 70 5.79 -0.48 -4.39
C SER A 70 5.58 -1.12 -5.76
N ARG A 71 6.22 -0.58 -6.78
CA ARG A 71 6.14 -1.14 -8.13
C ARG A 71 7.50 -1.62 -8.61
N LYS A 72 7.66 -2.95 -8.74
CA LYS A 72 8.95 -3.64 -8.99
C LYS A 72 10.05 -3.32 -7.98
N SER A 73 9.70 -2.90 -6.77
CA SER A 73 10.63 -2.39 -5.75
C SER A 73 10.48 -3.07 -4.38
N HIS A 74 9.74 -4.19 -4.30
CA HIS A 74 9.41 -4.84 -3.02
C HIS A 74 10.65 -5.17 -2.17
N GLU A 75 11.73 -5.65 -2.78
CA GLU A 75 12.96 -6.00 -2.08
C GLU A 75 13.67 -4.77 -1.49
N GLN A 76 13.72 -3.68 -2.27
CA GLN A 76 14.31 -2.43 -1.82
C GLN A 76 13.45 -1.82 -0.72
N LEU A 77 12.15 -1.67 -0.95
CA LEU A 77 11.21 -1.12 0.02
C LEU A 77 11.29 -1.87 1.36
N PHE A 78 11.32 -3.20 1.32
CA PHE A 78 11.43 -4.04 2.53
C PHE A 78 12.65 -3.67 3.39
N ARG A 79 13.81 -3.37 2.77
CA ARG A 79 15.03 -2.99 3.49
C ARG A 79 14.83 -1.67 4.24
N PHE A 80 14.23 -0.67 3.60
CA PHE A 80 13.94 0.62 4.24
C PHE A 80 12.95 0.48 5.41
N LEU A 81 11.90 -0.30 5.23
CA LEU A 81 10.90 -0.54 6.28
C LEU A 81 11.49 -1.27 7.48
N LYS A 82 12.33 -2.28 7.24
CA LYS A 82 13.05 -3.00 8.30
C LYS A 82 13.98 -2.07 9.09
N GLN A 83 14.69 -1.17 8.40
CA GLN A 83 15.59 -0.21 9.01
C GLN A 83 14.82 0.88 9.79
N ALA A 84 13.73 1.40 9.23
CA ALA A 84 12.90 2.42 9.86
C ALA A 84 12.27 1.93 11.16
N ASN A 85 11.90 0.63 11.21
CA ASN A 85 11.33 -0.01 12.40
C ASN A 85 10.21 0.83 13.02
N LEU A 86 9.13 1.02 12.27
CA LEU A 86 7.98 1.82 12.70
C LEU A 86 7.17 1.08 13.76
N THR A 87 6.74 1.78 14.79
CA THR A 87 5.84 1.26 15.82
C THR A 87 4.40 1.15 15.26
N LYS A 88 3.99 2.16 14.50
CA LYS A 88 2.73 2.17 13.78
C LYS A 88 3.02 1.86 12.31
N CYS A 89 2.75 0.65 11.89
CA CYS A 89 2.97 0.22 10.51
C CYS A 89 1.91 0.81 9.57
N GLY A 90 1.72 0.22 8.42
CA GLY A 90 0.81 0.75 7.41
C GLY A 90 0.38 -0.35 6.45
N VAL A 91 0.13 0.03 5.21
CA VAL A 91 -0.28 -0.86 4.14
C VAL A 91 0.65 -0.73 2.93
N VAL A 92 0.99 -1.85 2.31
CA VAL A 92 1.57 -1.88 0.95
C VAL A 92 0.39 -1.94 -0.02
N HIS A 93 0.03 -0.78 -0.59
CA HIS A 93 -1.13 -0.69 -1.48
C HIS A 93 -0.81 -1.25 -2.86
N GLY A 94 -1.85 -1.51 -3.65
CA GLY A 94 -1.72 -2.01 -5.03
C GLY A 94 -0.89 -3.28 -5.14
N PHE A 95 -0.85 -4.12 -4.09
CA PHE A 95 0.10 -5.21 -4.04
C PHE A 95 -0.03 -6.17 -5.23
N SER A 96 1.09 -6.36 -5.91
CA SER A 96 1.23 -7.34 -7.00
C SER A 96 2.53 -8.11 -6.84
N GLY A 97 2.46 -9.34 -6.34
CA GLY A 97 3.67 -10.11 -6.02
C GLY A 97 3.41 -11.55 -5.58
N SER A 98 4.47 -12.20 -5.07
CA SER A 98 4.39 -13.56 -4.55
C SER A 98 3.96 -13.57 -3.08
N TYR A 99 3.57 -14.77 -2.63
CA TYR A 99 3.30 -15.03 -1.22
C TYR A 99 4.49 -14.67 -0.33
N ASP A 100 5.70 -15.08 -0.70
CA ASP A 100 6.90 -14.82 0.10
C ASP A 100 7.21 -13.31 0.20
N GLN A 101 6.98 -12.55 -0.87
CA GLN A 101 7.14 -11.10 -0.85
C GLN A 101 6.11 -10.45 0.09
N ALA A 102 4.83 -10.82 -0.03
CA ALA A 102 3.77 -10.31 0.84
C ALA A 102 4.00 -10.70 2.30
N LYS A 103 4.33 -11.97 2.55
CA LYS A 103 4.57 -12.49 3.90
C LYS A 103 5.66 -11.71 4.64
N ARG A 104 6.73 -11.32 3.97
CA ARG A 104 7.80 -10.52 4.59
C ARG A 104 7.30 -9.18 5.11
N PHE A 105 6.41 -8.51 4.38
CA PHE A 105 5.77 -7.26 4.85
C PHE A 105 4.84 -7.54 6.03
N VAL A 106 4.05 -8.60 5.95
CA VAL A 106 3.16 -9.02 7.05
C VAL A 106 3.95 -9.36 8.31
N ASP A 107 5.09 -10.04 8.19
CA ASP A 107 5.97 -10.37 9.33
C ASP A 107 6.60 -9.12 9.98
N LEU A 108 6.68 -8.00 9.27
CA LEU A 108 7.05 -6.69 9.82
C LEU A 108 5.86 -5.91 10.42
N GLY A 109 4.64 -6.45 10.34
CA GLY A 109 3.42 -5.81 10.86
C GLY A 109 2.65 -4.96 9.83
N TYR A 110 3.05 -4.97 8.55
CA TYR A 110 2.34 -4.25 7.49
C TYR A 110 1.15 -5.06 6.97
N LYS A 111 0.10 -4.36 6.59
CA LYS A 111 -1.02 -4.95 5.84
C LYS A 111 -0.75 -4.94 4.35
N ILE A 112 -1.49 -5.77 3.63
CA ILE A 112 -1.43 -5.90 2.17
C ILE A 112 -2.71 -5.35 1.58
N GLY A 113 -2.57 -4.35 0.71
CA GLY A 113 -3.67 -3.77 -0.05
C GLY A 113 -4.12 -4.71 -1.16
N VAL A 114 -5.40 -5.02 -1.14
CA VAL A 114 -6.04 -5.93 -2.09
C VAL A 114 -6.93 -5.10 -3.01
N GLY A 115 -6.41 -4.78 -4.18
CA GLY A 115 -7.07 -3.98 -5.20
C GLY A 115 -7.51 -4.78 -6.43
N GLY A 116 -7.83 -4.06 -7.51
CA GLY A 116 -8.37 -4.61 -8.76
C GLY A 116 -7.56 -5.73 -9.41
N THR A 117 -6.27 -5.86 -9.11
CA THR A 117 -5.38 -6.90 -9.65
C THR A 117 -5.93 -8.31 -9.47
N ILE A 118 -6.57 -8.62 -8.33
CA ILE A 118 -7.08 -9.98 -8.06
C ILE A 118 -8.31 -10.35 -8.87
N THR A 119 -8.97 -9.39 -9.51
CA THR A 119 -10.12 -9.63 -10.39
C THR A 119 -9.70 -10.25 -11.73
N TYR A 120 -8.40 -10.19 -12.08
CA TYR A 120 -7.87 -10.76 -13.30
C TYR A 120 -7.37 -12.18 -13.05
N GLU A 121 -7.91 -13.17 -13.75
CA GLU A 121 -7.50 -14.57 -13.63
C GLU A 121 -6.00 -14.77 -13.92
N ARG A 122 -5.45 -14.00 -14.89
CA ARG A 122 -4.04 -14.04 -15.26
C ARG A 122 -3.09 -13.61 -14.11
N ALA A 123 -3.59 -12.92 -13.08
CA ALA A 123 -2.80 -12.50 -11.91
C ALA A 123 -2.58 -13.65 -10.90
N ASN A 124 -2.35 -14.88 -11.38
CA ASN A 124 -2.27 -16.09 -10.57
C ASN A 124 -1.33 -15.97 -9.37
N LYS A 125 -0.16 -15.36 -9.55
CA LYS A 125 0.83 -15.20 -8.48
C LYS A 125 0.28 -14.38 -7.31
N THR A 126 -0.34 -13.24 -7.60
CA THR A 126 -0.94 -12.36 -6.59
C THR A 126 -2.19 -13.01 -5.99
N ARG A 127 -3.06 -13.60 -6.79
CA ARG A 127 -4.25 -14.34 -6.33
C ARG A 127 -3.88 -15.44 -5.33
N GLN A 128 -2.85 -16.24 -5.62
CA GLN A 128 -2.34 -17.27 -4.70
C GLN A 128 -1.75 -16.69 -3.42
N ALA A 129 -1.07 -15.55 -3.50
CA ALA A 129 -0.56 -14.86 -2.32
C ALA A 129 -1.71 -14.42 -1.41
N ILE A 130 -2.72 -13.75 -1.96
CA ILE A 130 -3.89 -13.25 -1.22
C ILE A 130 -4.73 -14.41 -0.64
N ALA A 131 -4.85 -15.52 -1.36
CA ALA A 131 -5.55 -16.70 -0.86
C ALA A 131 -4.88 -17.34 0.37
N LYS A 132 -3.55 -17.23 0.50
CA LYS A 132 -2.76 -17.90 1.55
C LYS A 132 -2.44 -17.03 2.75
N LEU A 133 -2.44 -15.70 2.61
CA LEU A 133 -2.13 -14.78 3.70
C LEU A 133 -3.22 -14.83 4.79
N PRO A 134 -2.87 -14.56 6.07
CA PRO A 134 -3.87 -14.35 7.10
C PRO A 134 -4.87 -13.26 6.68
N LEU A 135 -6.16 -13.48 6.91
CA LEU A 135 -7.19 -12.50 6.56
C LEU A 135 -7.00 -11.17 7.29
N GLU A 136 -6.48 -11.23 8.51
CA GLU A 136 -6.13 -10.09 9.35
C GLU A 136 -5.02 -9.21 8.75
N ALA A 137 -4.28 -9.72 7.77
CA ALA A 137 -3.24 -8.96 7.07
C ALA A 137 -3.77 -8.21 5.83
N LEU A 138 -5.03 -8.38 5.44
CA LEU A 138 -5.58 -7.87 4.19
C LEU A 138 -6.47 -6.65 4.42
N VAL A 139 -6.35 -5.63 3.56
CA VAL A 139 -7.29 -4.51 3.46
C VAL A 139 -7.76 -4.37 2.02
N LEU A 140 -9.03 -3.99 1.82
CA LEU A 140 -9.57 -3.74 0.50
C LEU A 140 -9.31 -2.30 0.06
N GLU A 141 -9.05 -2.12 -1.23
CA GLU A 141 -8.81 -0.82 -1.84
C GLU A 141 -9.26 -0.79 -3.30
N THR A 142 -9.27 0.38 -3.91
CA THR A 142 -9.58 0.56 -5.33
C THR A 142 -8.42 1.17 -6.12
N ASP A 143 -7.59 1.98 -5.49
CA ASP A 143 -6.55 2.79 -6.11
C ASP A 143 -7.10 3.74 -7.20
N THR A 144 -8.31 4.23 -6.98
CA THR A 144 -9.05 5.12 -7.89
C THR A 144 -8.26 6.43 -8.13
N PRO A 145 -8.13 6.91 -9.38
CA PRO A 145 -8.78 6.45 -10.64
C PRO A 145 -8.03 5.34 -11.38
N ASP A 146 -6.93 4.84 -10.82
CA ASP A 146 -6.08 3.80 -11.40
C ASP A 146 -6.60 2.39 -11.11
N MET A 147 -5.89 1.37 -11.60
CA MET A 147 -6.13 -0.05 -11.36
C MET A 147 -7.58 -0.52 -11.59
N PRO A 148 -8.17 -0.29 -12.79
CA PRO A 148 -9.52 -0.73 -13.08
C PRO A 148 -9.68 -2.24 -12.89
N VAL A 149 -10.81 -2.65 -12.31
CA VAL A 149 -11.16 -4.07 -12.15
C VAL A 149 -11.45 -4.72 -13.50
N PHE A 150 -11.40 -6.05 -13.56
CA PHE A 150 -11.73 -6.80 -14.78
C PHE A 150 -13.13 -6.44 -15.31
N GLY A 151 -13.24 -6.25 -16.62
CA GLY A 151 -14.46 -5.79 -17.29
C GLY A 151 -14.56 -4.27 -17.46
N PHE A 152 -13.68 -3.49 -16.80
CA PHE A 152 -13.68 -2.03 -16.87
C PHE A 152 -12.35 -1.44 -17.37
N GLN A 153 -11.55 -2.25 -18.08
CA GLN A 153 -10.28 -1.81 -18.67
C GLN A 153 -10.51 -0.64 -19.64
N GLY A 154 -9.57 0.31 -19.63
CA GLY A 154 -9.65 1.51 -20.47
C GLY A 154 -10.59 2.60 -19.93
N GLN A 155 -11.17 2.42 -18.78
CA GLN A 155 -11.94 3.44 -18.07
C GLN A 155 -11.25 3.78 -16.74
N PRO A 156 -11.37 5.04 -16.24
CA PRO A 156 -10.97 5.36 -14.89
C PRO A 156 -11.69 4.44 -13.88
N ASN A 157 -10.96 3.94 -12.90
CA ASN A 157 -11.57 3.19 -11.82
C ASN A 157 -12.44 4.09 -10.94
N ARG A 158 -13.28 3.51 -10.07
CA ARG A 158 -14.21 4.22 -9.20
C ARG A 158 -14.32 3.52 -7.84
N PRO A 159 -14.54 4.27 -6.74
CA PRO A 159 -14.64 3.69 -5.39
C PRO A 159 -15.71 2.61 -5.26
N GLU A 160 -16.87 2.75 -5.90
CA GLU A 160 -17.95 1.76 -5.84
C GLU A 160 -17.59 0.40 -6.46
N ARG A 161 -16.53 0.34 -7.28
CA ARG A 161 -16.04 -0.91 -7.87
C ARG A 161 -15.29 -1.80 -6.89
N ILE A 162 -15.10 -1.36 -5.65
CA ILE A 162 -14.55 -2.19 -4.57
C ILE A 162 -15.34 -3.50 -4.38
N VAL A 163 -16.62 -3.52 -4.74
CA VAL A 163 -17.46 -4.73 -4.68
C VAL A 163 -16.90 -5.87 -5.54
N HIS A 164 -16.34 -5.56 -6.70
CA HIS A 164 -15.73 -6.57 -7.57
C HIS A 164 -14.44 -7.15 -6.97
N THR A 165 -13.67 -6.32 -6.29
CA THR A 165 -12.49 -6.78 -5.55
C THR A 165 -12.90 -7.66 -4.36
N PHE A 166 -13.95 -7.28 -3.64
CA PHE A 166 -14.52 -8.08 -2.56
C PHE A 166 -15.03 -9.44 -3.04
N ASP A 167 -15.80 -9.48 -4.13
CA ASP A 167 -16.31 -10.72 -4.72
C ASP A 167 -15.17 -11.65 -5.16
N ALA A 168 -14.13 -11.08 -5.78
CA ALA A 168 -12.94 -11.82 -6.15
C ALA A 168 -12.20 -12.36 -4.92
N LEU A 169 -12.09 -11.58 -3.85
CA LEU A 169 -11.49 -12.04 -2.59
C LEU A 169 -12.30 -13.19 -1.98
N CYS A 170 -13.62 -13.08 -1.91
CA CYS A 170 -14.49 -14.17 -1.46
C CYS A 170 -14.32 -15.45 -2.27
N SER A 171 -14.14 -15.34 -3.60
CA SER A 171 -13.92 -16.50 -4.45
C SER A 171 -12.57 -17.21 -4.24
N LEU A 172 -11.60 -16.52 -3.65
CA LEU A 172 -10.25 -17.04 -3.38
C LEU A 172 -10.11 -17.67 -1.98
N ARG A 173 -11.08 -17.47 -1.11
CA ARG A 173 -10.96 -17.81 0.30
C ARG A 173 -12.01 -18.82 0.74
N SER A 174 -11.72 -19.53 1.84
CA SER A 174 -12.64 -20.50 2.43
C SER A 174 -13.56 -19.92 3.49
N GLU A 175 -13.24 -18.73 4.00
CA GLU A 175 -14.07 -18.01 4.99
C GLU A 175 -15.35 -17.50 4.33
N ASN A 176 -16.43 -17.40 5.08
CA ASN A 176 -17.67 -16.83 4.55
C ASN A 176 -17.56 -15.31 4.32
N ALA A 177 -18.39 -14.78 3.43
CA ALA A 177 -18.33 -13.38 3.00
C ALA A 177 -18.51 -12.38 4.16
N GLU A 178 -19.32 -12.69 5.17
CA GLU A 178 -19.51 -11.81 6.34
C GLU A 178 -18.25 -11.72 7.19
N VAL A 179 -17.55 -12.85 7.40
CA VAL A 179 -16.26 -12.86 8.10
C VAL A 179 -15.22 -12.05 7.33
N ILE A 180 -15.14 -12.23 6.00
CA ILE A 180 -14.22 -11.48 5.15
C ILE A 180 -14.51 -9.97 5.23
N LYS A 181 -15.77 -9.58 5.11
CA LYS A 181 -16.21 -8.19 5.18
C LYS A 181 -15.85 -7.54 6.50
N GLU A 182 -16.25 -8.18 7.60
CA GLU A 182 -16.00 -7.66 8.96
C GLU A 182 -14.49 -7.55 9.24
N THR A 183 -13.72 -8.59 8.90
CA THR A 183 -12.27 -8.56 9.13
C THR A 183 -11.58 -7.48 8.30
N ALA A 184 -11.92 -7.33 7.02
CA ALA A 184 -11.37 -6.27 6.17
C ALA A 184 -11.72 -4.87 6.69
N TRP A 185 -12.93 -4.69 7.21
CA TRP A 185 -13.36 -3.45 7.86
C TRP A 185 -12.54 -3.16 9.11
N GLN A 186 -12.41 -4.11 10.03
CA GLN A 186 -11.62 -3.97 11.25
C GLN A 186 -10.14 -3.72 10.96
N ASN A 187 -9.58 -4.38 9.94
CA ASN A 187 -8.22 -4.11 9.50
C ASN A 187 -8.02 -2.66 9.05
N SER A 188 -8.98 -2.09 8.32
CA SER A 188 -8.94 -0.69 7.89
C SER A 188 -9.04 0.27 9.07
N LEU A 189 -9.95 0.01 10.02
CA LEU A 189 -10.07 0.78 11.25
C LEU A 189 -8.79 0.73 12.10
N THR A 190 -8.13 -0.42 12.17
CA THR A 190 -6.86 -0.57 12.89
C THR A 190 -5.74 0.30 12.31
N LEU A 191 -5.76 0.52 10.99
CA LEU A 191 -4.74 1.33 10.31
C LEU A 191 -5.04 2.83 10.37
N PHE A 192 -6.30 3.20 10.21
CA PHE A 192 -6.69 4.57 9.87
C PHE A 192 -7.80 5.14 10.78
N GLY A 193 -8.32 4.34 11.69
CA GLY A 193 -9.35 4.75 12.65
C GLY A 193 -8.83 5.48 13.89
#